data_934ea9d2a2b5d8e95fe36864110fd89b
#
_entry.id   934ea9d2a2b5d8e95fe36864110fd89b
#
_cell.length_a   1.000
_cell.length_b   1.000
_cell.length_c   1.000
_cell.angle_alpha   90.00
_cell.angle_beta   90.00
_cell.angle_gamma   90.00
#
_symmetry.space_group_name_H-M   'P 1'
#
loop_
_entity.id
_entity.type
_entity.pdbx_description
1 polymer ?
#
loop_
_entity_poly.entity_id
_entity_poly.type
_entity_poly.pdbx_seq_one_letter_code
_entity_poly.pdbx_strand_id
1 'polypeptide(L)'
;MTYVVREGDSTTTGGMVLSASGSQTWEDRRLARMGDPVWCERCAQVGFIGQGNPTFIDDLVAVATDGHAVRCACAEGTHRLIASQDQLQADMEAAIDIPKDMADKARKRARQMTRARLESHEPLT
;
A
#
# COMPACT_ATOMS: atom_id res chain seq x y z
N MET A 1 -6.29 15.59 1.08
CA MET A 1 -6.62 15.37 -0.35
C MET A 1 -6.96 13.91 -0.55
N THR A 2 -7.85 13.65 -1.49
CA THR A 2 -8.39 12.31 -1.70
C THR A 2 -7.87 11.65 -2.99
N TYR A 3 -6.69 12.06 -3.43
CA TYR A 3 -6.11 11.51 -4.65
C TYR A 3 -5.78 10.03 -4.47
N VAL A 4 -6.14 9.24 -5.47
CA VAL A 4 -5.97 7.78 -5.42
C VAL A 4 -4.49 7.41 -5.60
N VAL A 5 -4.05 6.47 -4.78
CA VAL A 5 -2.69 5.92 -4.81
C VAL A 5 -2.64 4.76 -5.80
N ARG A 6 -1.52 4.64 -6.51
CA ARG A 6 -1.32 3.61 -7.54
C ARG A 6 -0.06 2.81 -7.28
N GLU A 7 0.06 1.70 -7.98
CA GLU A 7 1.28 0.90 -7.97
C GLU A 7 2.50 1.77 -8.30
N GLY A 8 3.56 1.61 -7.52
CA GLY A 8 4.78 2.39 -7.68
C GLY A 8 4.79 3.72 -6.94
N ASP A 9 3.69 4.13 -6.33
CA ASP A 9 3.65 5.39 -5.57
C ASP A 9 4.49 5.28 -4.30
N SER A 10 5.05 6.42 -3.89
CA SER A 10 5.99 6.51 -2.79
C SER A 10 5.30 6.60 -1.43
N THR A 11 6.08 6.39 -0.38
CA THR A 11 5.69 6.74 0.99
C THR A 11 6.48 7.94 1.48
N THR A 12 6.05 8.52 2.59
CA THR A 12 6.71 9.68 3.21
C THR A 12 8.14 9.40 3.68
N THR A 13 8.53 8.14 3.73
CA THR A 13 9.83 7.70 4.26
C THR A 13 10.68 6.94 3.23
N GLY A 14 10.39 7.14 1.96
CA GLY A 14 11.19 6.57 0.87
C GLY A 14 10.82 5.15 0.47
N GLY A 15 9.69 4.64 0.96
CA GLY A 15 9.15 3.35 0.52
C GLY A 15 8.34 3.46 -0.77
N MET A 16 7.75 2.35 -1.19
CA MET A 16 7.03 2.29 -2.46
C MET A 16 5.97 1.18 -2.45
N VAL A 17 4.83 1.45 -3.07
CA VAL A 17 3.82 0.43 -3.33
C VAL A 17 4.37 -0.56 -4.36
N LEU A 18 4.56 -1.81 -3.93
CA LEU A 18 5.23 -2.82 -4.76
C LEU A 18 4.31 -3.45 -5.80
N SER A 19 3.05 -3.66 -5.42
CA SER A 19 2.08 -4.30 -6.30
C SER A 19 0.69 -3.82 -5.90
N ALA A 20 -0.10 -3.40 -6.86
CA ALA A 20 -1.46 -2.96 -6.61
C ALA A 20 -2.45 -4.00 -7.12
N SER A 21 -3.53 -4.21 -6.37
CA SER A 21 -4.51 -5.25 -6.63
C SER A 21 -5.83 -4.72 -7.22
N GLY A 22 -5.92 -3.43 -7.48
CA GLY A 22 -7.12 -2.83 -8.04
C GLY A 22 -7.52 -3.45 -9.38
N SER A 23 -8.81 -3.54 -9.63
CA SER A 23 -9.31 -3.99 -10.93
C SER A 23 -9.23 -2.89 -11.99
N GLN A 24 -9.07 -1.66 -11.54
CA GLN A 24 -9.01 -0.48 -12.40
C GLN A 24 -7.58 0.06 -12.49
N THR A 25 -7.32 0.76 -13.58
CA THR A 25 -6.04 1.45 -13.78
C THR A 25 -6.30 2.94 -14.03
N TRP A 26 -5.30 3.74 -13.76
CA TRP A 26 -5.28 5.15 -14.11
C TRP A 26 -3.92 5.47 -14.69
N GLU A 27 -3.90 5.93 -15.94
CA GLU A 27 -2.65 6.17 -16.68
C GLU A 27 -1.70 4.95 -16.63
N ASP A 28 -2.27 3.79 -16.96
CA ASP A 28 -1.56 2.49 -17.06
C ASP A 28 -1.01 1.93 -15.74
N ARG A 29 -1.41 2.49 -14.61
CA ARG A 29 -1.00 1.96 -13.30
C ARG A 29 -2.22 1.55 -12.50
N ARG A 30 -2.16 0.35 -11.90
CA ARG A 30 -3.27 -0.18 -11.10
C ARG A 30 -3.48 0.66 -9.84
N LEU A 31 -4.75 0.81 -9.48
CA LEU A 31 -5.12 1.46 -8.22
C LEU A 31 -4.73 0.57 -7.04
N ALA A 32 -4.13 1.16 -6.02
CA ALA A 32 -3.75 0.46 -4.80
C ALA A 32 -4.95 0.37 -3.86
N ARG A 33 -5.07 -0.76 -3.16
CA ARG A 33 -6.17 -1.02 -2.22
C ARG A 33 -5.62 -1.42 -0.86
N MET A 34 -6.47 -1.37 0.17
CA MET A 34 -6.11 -1.88 1.50
C MET A 34 -5.49 -3.27 1.39
N GLY A 35 -4.39 -3.49 2.07
CA GLY A 35 -3.71 -4.77 2.11
C GLY A 35 -2.61 -4.95 1.07
N ASP A 36 -2.52 -4.07 0.08
CA ASP A 36 -1.49 -4.19 -0.95
C ASP A 36 -0.09 -4.01 -0.36
N PRO A 37 0.91 -4.74 -0.88
CA PRO A 37 2.26 -4.72 -0.31
C PRO A 37 3.00 -3.42 -0.60
N VAL A 38 3.70 -2.94 0.43
CA VAL A 38 4.49 -1.70 0.37
C VAL A 38 5.86 -1.97 0.95
N TRP A 39 6.91 -1.55 0.23
CA TRP A 39 8.28 -1.62 0.74
C TRP A 39 8.49 -0.55 1.81
N CYS A 40 8.93 -0.98 2.98
CA CYS A 40 9.32 -0.07 4.05
C CYS A 40 10.85 0.06 4.06
N GLU A 41 11.33 1.22 3.63
CA GLU A 41 12.77 1.46 3.56
C GLU A 41 13.42 1.45 4.94
N ARG A 42 12.69 1.91 5.94
CA ARG A 42 13.22 2.09 7.28
C ARG A 42 13.52 0.78 8.00
N CYS A 43 12.62 -0.21 7.88
CA CYS A 43 12.84 -1.51 8.49
C CYS A 43 13.32 -2.57 7.49
N ALA A 44 13.52 -2.20 6.25
CA ALA A 44 13.97 -3.08 5.15
C ALA A 44 13.12 -4.34 5.04
N GLN A 45 11.80 -4.16 5.10
CA GLN A 45 10.83 -5.23 5.01
C GLN A 45 9.63 -4.79 4.20
N VAL A 46 8.87 -5.75 3.70
CA VAL A 46 7.59 -5.48 3.07
C VAL A 46 6.53 -5.33 4.16
N GLY A 47 5.78 -4.26 4.10
CA GLY A 47 4.58 -4.06 4.89
C GLY A 47 3.37 -4.07 3.98
N PHE A 48 2.28 -3.45 4.42
CA PHE A 48 1.05 -3.40 3.63
C PHE A 48 0.27 -2.13 3.93
N ILE A 49 -0.63 -1.79 2.99
CA ILE A 49 -1.51 -0.64 3.15
C ILE A 49 -2.53 -0.93 4.24
N GLY A 50 -2.53 -0.13 5.29
CA GLY A 50 -3.36 -0.35 6.49
C GLY A 50 -4.68 0.40 6.51
N GLN A 51 -4.94 1.25 5.53
CA GLN A 51 -6.16 2.05 5.45
C GLN A 51 -6.66 2.16 4.02
N GLY A 52 -7.96 2.38 3.87
CA GLY A 52 -8.57 2.64 2.58
C GLY A 52 -9.68 3.68 2.70
N ASN A 53 -10.12 4.22 1.58
CA ASN A 53 -11.17 5.22 1.53
C ASN A 53 -12.51 4.53 1.28
N PRO A 54 -13.48 4.62 2.22
CA PRO A 54 -14.76 3.94 2.07
C PRO A 54 -15.65 4.53 0.97
N THR A 55 -15.32 5.70 0.46
CA THR A 55 -16.08 6.30 -0.65
C THR A 55 -15.58 5.87 -2.02
N PHE A 56 -14.53 5.05 -2.08
CA PHE A 56 -14.04 4.48 -3.33
C PHE A 56 -13.75 3.00 -3.12
N ILE A 57 -14.72 2.17 -3.48
CA ILE A 57 -14.60 0.71 -3.33
C ILE A 57 -14.34 0.09 -4.70
N ASP A 58 -13.31 -0.72 -4.79
CA ASP A 58 -12.96 -1.47 -5.99
C ASP A 58 -13.01 -2.95 -5.66
N ASP A 59 -13.98 -3.63 -6.25
CA ASP A 59 -14.19 -5.08 -6.05
C ASP A 59 -14.20 -5.45 -4.55
N LEU A 60 -15.07 -4.79 -3.80
CA LEU A 60 -15.32 -5.00 -2.37
C LEU A 60 -14.20 -4.56 -1.44
N VAL A 61 -13.14 -3.96 -1.95
CA VAL A 61 -12.01 -3.48 -1.12
C VAL A 61 -11.81 -1.98 -1.31
N ALA A 62 -11.62 -1.27 -0.21
CA ALA A 62 -11.42 0.18 -0.25
C ALA A 62 -10.09 0.54 -0.91
N VAL A 63 -10.15 1.49 -1.81
CA VAL A 63 -8.97 2.02 -2.52
C VAL A 63 -8.20 2.94 -1.58
N ALA A 64 -6.86 2.89 -1.65
CA ALA A 64 -6.01 3.75 -0.87
C ALA A 64 -5.92 5.14 -1.49
N THR A 65 -5.95 6.17 -0.64
CA THR A 65 -5.78 7.55 -1.07
C THR A 65 -4.62 8.20 -0.33
N ASP A 66 -4.22 9.37 -0.79
CA ASP A 66 -3.09 10.12 -0.26
C ASP A 66 -3.18 10.28 1.26
N GLY A 67 -2.08 10.04 1.95
CA GLY A 67 -2.00 10.17 3.41
C GLY A 67 -2.42 8.93 4.19
N HIS A 68 -2.92 7.88 3.54
CA HIS A 68 -3.31 6.66 4.25
C HIS A 68 -2.09 5.94 4.83
N ALA A 69 -2.28 5.28 5.97
CA ALA A 69 -1.20 4.67 6.73
C ALA A 69 -0.73 3.35 6.12
N VAL A 70 0.57 3.12 6.23
CA VAL A 70 1.21 1.85 5.90
C VAL A 70 1.57 1.15 7.21
N ARG A 71 1.32 -0.14 7.29
CA ARG A 71 1.71 -0.97 8.43
C ARG A 71 2.93 -1.82 8.09
N CYS A 72 3.92 -1.78 8.95
CA CYS A 72 5.14 -2.57 8.85
C CYS A 72 5.68 -2.79 10.27
N ALA A 73 6.96 -3.15 10.43
CA ALA A 73 7.55 -3.34 11.74
C ALA A 73 7.82 -2.02 12.48
N CYS A 74 7.68 -0.87 11.82
CA CYS A 74 7.85 0.43 12.46
C CYS A 74 6.60 0.82 13.25
N ALA A 75 6.74 1.83 14.10
CA ALA A 75 5.62 2.35 14.88
C ALA A 75 4.49 2.85 13.97
N GLU A 76 3.26 2.70 14.41
CA GLU A 76 2.09 3.17 13.66
C GLU A 76 2.21 4.66 13.36
N GLY A 77 1.75 5.04 12.17
CA GLY A 77 1.76 6.43 11.72
C GLY A 77 3.10 6.94 11.19
N THR A 78 4.14 6.09 11.23
CA THR A 78 5.46 6.48 10.72
C THR A 78 5.46 6.70 9.21
N HIS A 79 4.76 5.84 8.47
CA HIS A 79 4.75 5.84 7.01
C HIS A 79 3.36 6.12 6.48
N ARG A 80 3.29 7.02 5.50
CA ARG A 80 2.03 7.37 4.83
C ARG A 80 2.23 7.35 3.33
N LEU A 81 1.17 6.99 2.62
CA LEU A 81 1.19 6.95 1.16
C LEU A 81 1.15 8.35 0.56
N ILE A 82 1.84 8.53 -0.56
CA ILE A 82 1.85 9.76 -1.33
C ILE A 82 1.33 9.44 -2.73
N ALA A 83 0.19 10.02 -3.10
CA ALA A 83 -0.33 9.87 -4.45
C ALA A 83 0.54 10.65 -5.44
N SER A 84 0.81 10.06 -6.61
CA SER A 84 1.63 10.69 -7.65
C SER A 84 0.80 11.29 -8.78
N GLN A 85 -0.51 11.38 -8.62
CA GLN A 85 -1.40 11.99 -9.61
C GLN A 85 -2.43 12.88 -8.88
N ASP A 86 -2.98 13.83 -9.57
CA ASP A 86 -3.85 14.84 -8.99
C ASP A 86 -5.18 15.01 -9.74
N GLN A 87 -5.65 13.95 -10.39
CA GLN A 87 -6.88 13.98 -11.17
C GLN A 87 -7.93 13.01 -10.64
N LEU A 88 -7.57 11.75 -10.38
CA LEU A 88 -8.51 10.76 -9.88
C LEU A 88 -8.61 10.84 -8.36
N GLN A 89 -9.80 11.14 -7.87
CA GLN A 89 -10.07 11.34 -6.44
C GLN A 89 -11.22 10.47 -5.97
N ALA A 90 -11.20 10.14 -4.68
CA ALA A 90 -12.38 9.61 -3.99
C ALA A 90 -13.36 10.78 -3.69
N ASP A 91 -14.61 10.44 -3.41
CA ASP A 91 -15.66 11.44 -3.19
C ASP A 91 -15.42 12.28 -1.93
N MET A 92 -14.88 11.66 -0.90
CA MET A 92 -14.66 12.33 0.39
C MET A 92 -13.33 11.92 0.98
N GLU A 93 -12.74 12.80 1.76
CA GLU A 93 -11.58 12.46 2.56
C GLU A 93 -12.05 11.61 3.74
N ALA A 94 -11.66 10.36 3.77
CA ALA A 94 -12.07 9.39 4.79
C ALA A 94 -11.10 8.23 4.81
N ALA A 95 -11.02 7.57 5.96
CA ALA A 95 -10.17 6.40 6.12
C ALA A 95 -10.87 5.38 7.01
N ILE A 96 -10.84 4.13 6.57
CA ILE A 96 -11.19 2.99 7.41
C ILE A 96 -9.95 2.13 7.59
N ASP A 97 -9.81 1.54 8.76
CA ASP A 97 -8.70 0.63 9.02
C ASP A 97 -8.98 -0.71 8.38
N ILE A 98 -7.90 -1.36 7.94
CA ILE A 98 -7.99 -2.70 7.36
C ILE A 98 -8.57 -3.68 8.40
N PRO A 99 -9.57 -4.49 8.04
CA PRO A 99 -10.10 -5.52 8.95
C PRO A 99 -9.02 -6.53 9.34
N LYS A 100 -9.15 -7.08 10.54
CA LYS A 100 -8.15 -8.00 11.10
C LYS A 100 -7.84 -9.18 10.19
N ASP A 101 -8.87 -9.82 9.63
CA ASP A 101 -8.69 -10.97 8.74
C ASP A 101 -7.87 -10.63 7.51
N MET A 102 -8.16 -9.50 6.91
CA MET A 102 -7.46 -9.00 5.74
C MET A 102 -6.03 -8.61 6.10
N ALA A 103 -5.84 -7.98 7.26
CA ALA A 103 -4.52 -7.60 7.76
C ALA A 103 -3.64 -8.83 8.01
N ASP A 104 -4.20 -9.89 8.56
CA ASP A 104 -3.45 -11.13 8.79
C ASP A 104 -2.96 -11.75 7.48
N LYS A 105 -3.81 -11.77 6.46
CA LYS A 105 -3.43 -12.25 5.12
C LYS A 105 -2.38 -11.36 4.48
N ALA A 106 -2.55 -10.04 4.59
CA ALA A 106 -1.61 -9.08 4.03
C ALA A 106 -0.24 -9.20 4.70
N ARG A 107 -0.21 -9.39 6.01
CA ARG A 107 1.03 -9.58 6.77
C ARG A 107 1.75 -10.85 6.36
N LYS A 108 1.02 -11.94 6.20
CA LYS A 108 1.59 -13.20 5.76
C LYS A 108 2.21 -13.06 4.37
N ARG A 109 1.50 -12.43 3.44
CA ARG A 109 2.02 -12.16 2.09
C ARG A 109 3.27 -11.28 2.15
N ALA A 110 3.25 -10.24 2.98
CA ALA A 110 4.38 -9.33 3.15
C ALA A 110 5.62 -10.05 3.64
N ARG A 111 5.46 -10.98 4.60
CA ARG A 111 6.57 -11.79 5.10
C ARG A 111 7.15 -12.68 4.00
N GLN A 112 6.29 -13.29 3.19
CA GLN A 112 6.73 -14.12 2.06
C GLN A 112 7.50 -13.30 1.05
N MET A 113 7.02 -12.09 0.74
CA MET A 113 7.70 -11.20 -0.20
C MET A 113 9.04 -10.71 0.34
N THR A 114 9.12 -10.41 1.62
CA THR A 114 10.38 -10.03 2.28
C THR A 114 11.40 -11.16 2.16
N ARG A 115 10.98 -12.38 2.44
CA ARG A 115 11.86 -13.56 2.34
C ARG A 115 12.33 -13.77 0.91
N ALA A 116 11.44 -13.69 -0.06
CA ALA A 116 11.78 -13.85 -1.47
C ALA A 116 12.77 -12.78 -1.94
N ARG A 117 12.60 -11.55 -1.46
CA ARG A 117 13.51 -10.46 -1.78
C ARG A 117 14.91 -10.69 -1.19
N LEU A 118 14.98 -11.17 0.04
CA LEU A 118 16.26 -11.49 0.68
C LEU A 118 16.98 -12.61 -0.07
N GLU A 119 16.26 -13.66 -0.46
CA GLU A 119 16.82 -14.78 -1.23
C GLU A 119 17.33 -14.31 -2.59
N SER A 120 16.60 -13.43 -3.27
CA SER A 120 17.01 -12.95 -4.60
C SER A 120 18.18 -11.99 -4.55
N HIS A 121 18.51 -11.44 -3.38
CA HIS A 121 19.63 -10.53 -3.18
C HIS A 121 20.84 -11.21 -2.53
N GLU A 122 20.79 -12.51 -2.29
CA GLU A 122 21.93 -13.22 -1.78
C GLU A 122 23.10 -13.08 -2.76
N PRO A 123 24.30 -12.78 -2.25
CA PRO A 123 25.45 -12.66 -3.12
C PRO A 123 25.74 -14.02 -3.79
N LEU A 124 25.79 -13.97 -5.09
CA LEU A 124 26.27 -15.11 -5.88
C LEU A 124 27.79 -15.18 -5.71
N THR A 125 28.18 -15.99 -4.80
CA THR A 125 29.61 -16.27 -4.63
C THR A 125 30.01 -17.46 -5.47
#